data_ad6b1742795b1642a99ac633b7e30fdd
#
_entry.id   ad6b1742795b1642a99ac633b7e30fdd
#
_cell.length_a   1.000
_cell.length_b   1.000
_cell.length_c   1.000
_cell.angle_alpha   90.00
_cell.angle_beta   90.00
_cell.angle_gamma   90.00
#
_symmetry.space_group_name_H-M   'P 1'
#
loop_
_entity.id
_entity.type
_entity.pdbx_description
1 polymer ?
#
loop_
_entity_poly.entity_id
_entity_poly.type
_entity_poly.pdbx_seq_one_letter_code
_entity_poly.pdbx_strand_id
1 'polypeptide(L)'
;WTNLFGHANPRINAALREQLEQLEHVMLAGFTHEPVVALSERLSAQTGGALGHAFYASDGASATEIALKMSFHYWQNMGLSAKRRYVCVAGSYHGETVGALAVTDVALFKNAYGPLTQPAFVVPSPDARQAQPGETGADVAWRAAQALEKLLAREHSQIAALIVEPLVQCAGGMAMHDPAYLVQARALCDRYQVHLIADEIAVGFGRTGTFFAHEQAVADGVAIRPDFLCLSKGITGGYLPLSVVLSSDAVYQAFLDERLARGFLHSHSYTGNPLACRAALATLDIFASDNVITANRATAAALTDLLRPLAEHPRVRHMRQRGMIWAADVDTADPGFGRRFYREALVRGVLLRPLGHTLYIMPPYIATQDELAWLATRAAQALDAALADGETVQAARPVASSGEAAAPTFAA
;
A
#
# COMPACT_ATOMS: atom_id res chain seq x y z
N TRP A 1 6.04 4.57 6.91
CA TRP A 1 5.63 3.72 5.79
C TRP A 1 6.82 3.17 5.00
N THR A 2 7.88 3.97 4.77
CA THR A 2 9.06 3.57 3.99
C THR A 2 10.16 2.94 4.83
N ASN A 3 10.43 3.50 6.02
CA ASN A 3 11.51 3.06 6.89
C ASN A 3 11.17 1.72 7.57
N LEU A 4 12.00 0.70 7.31
CA LEU A 4 11.87 -0.62 7.91
C LEU A 4 12.91 -0.87 9.00
N PHE A 5 14.15 -0.43 8.78
CA PHE A 5 15.31 -0.81 9.57
C PHE A 5 16.01 0.37 10.25
N GLY A 6 15.25 1.44 10.55
CA GLY A 6 15.77 2.65 11.19
C GLY A 6 16.55 3.54 10.22
N HIS A 7 16.93 4.71 10.72
CA HIS A 7 17.78 5.65 10.00
C HIS A 7 19.26 5.23 10.13
N ALA A 8 20.06 5.57 9.11
CA ALA A 8 21.50 5.34 9.08
C ALA A 8 21.91 3.87 9.33
N ASN A 9 21.12 2.90 8.82
CA ASN A 9 21.42 1.47 8.99
C ASN A 9 22.82 1.17 8.43
N PRO A 10 23.75 0.61 9.26
CA PRO A 10 25.14 0.44 8.87
C PRO A 10 25.33 -0.49 7.67
N ARG A 11 24.48 -1.51 7.52
CA ARG A 11 24.55 -2.49 6.43
C ARG A 11 24.14 -1.87 5.10
N ILE A 12 23.04 -1.11 5.07
CA ILE A 12 22.59 -0.40 3.86
C ILE A 12 23.59 0.70 3.50
N ASN A 13 24.09 1.46 4.50
CA ASN A 13 25.11 2.48 4.29
C ASN A 13 26.40 1.91 3.68
N ALA A 14 26.88 0.75 4.17
CA ALA A 14 28.06 0.09 3.63
C ALA A 14 27.84 -0.34 2.17
N ALA A 15 26.71 -0.96 1.87
CA ALA A 15 26.36 -1.39 0.53
C ALA A 15 26.29 -0.22 -0.47
N LEU A 16 25.75 0.92 -0.05
CA LEU A 16 25.69 2.12 -0.88
C LEU A 16 27.07 2.73 -1.13
N ARG A 17 27.97 2.79 -0.11
CA ARG A 17 29.34 3.27 -0.27
C ARG A 17 30.11 2.42 -1.30
N GLU A 18 30.01 1.09 -1.17
CA GLU A 18 30.62 0.16 -2.12
C GLU A 18 30.11 0.37 -3.56
N GLN A 19 28.80 0.54 -3.73
CA GLN A 19 28.20 0.77 -5.04
C GLN A 19 28.61 2.11 -5.67
N LEU A 20 28.80 3.15 -4.86
CA LEU A 20 29.26 4.46 -5.34
C LEU A 20 30.67 4.42 -5.94
N GLU A 21 31.51 3.47 -5.53
CA GLU A 21 32.85 3.28 -6.07
C GLU A 21 32.86 2.50 -7.38
N GLN A 22 31.72 1.91 -7.78
CA GLN A 22 31.60 1.06 -8.96
C GLN A 22 30.79 1.74 -10.08
N LEU A 23 29.51 2.05 -9.80
CA LEU A 23 28.57 2.59 -10.79
C LEU A 23 27.40 3.28 -10.08
N GLU A 24 27.28 4.57 -10.26
CA GLU A 24 26.18 5.37 -9.70
C GLU A 24 24.92 5.32 -10.56
N HIS A 25 25.08 5.30 -11.89
CA HIS A 25 23.96 5.21 -12.83
C HIS A 25 24.41 4.77 -14.23
N VAL A 26 23.57 3.99 -14.88
CA VAL A 26 23.55 3.73 -16.32
C VAL A 26 22.10 3.46 -16.76
N MET A 27 21.71 3.91 -17.93
CA MET A 27 20.39 3.61 -18.48
C MET A 27 20.26 2.12 -18.84
N LEU A 28 19.06 1.55 -18.69
CA LEU A 28 18.81 0.14 -19.08
C LEU A 28 18.43 -0.03 -20.56
N ALA A 29 18.30 1.05 -21.33
CA ALA A 29 18.02 0.95 -22.77
C ALA A 29 19.24 0.42 -23.53
N GLY A 30 19.29 -0.87 -23.79
CA GLY A 30 20.41 -1.55 -24.44
C GLY A 30 21.57 -1.90 -23.51
N PHE A 31 21.48 -1.62 -22.21
CA PHE A 31 22.48 -1.93 -21.19
C PHE A 31 21.84 -2.66 -20.01
N THR A 32 22.68 -3.29 -19.20
CA THR A 32 22.30 -3.87 -17.92
C THR A 32 23.46 -3.74 -16.92
N HIS A 33 23.22 -4.03 -15.67
CA HIS A 33 24.21 -4.02 -14.60
C HIS A 33 23.88 -5.04 -13.52
N GLU A 34 24.89 -5.50 -12.80
CA GLU A 34 24.76 -6.56 -11.80
C GLU A 34 23.66 -6.29 -10.75
N PRO A 35 23.58 -5.12 -10.08
CA PRO A 35 22.56 -4.89 -9.06
C PRO A 35 21.11 -5.05 -9.55
N VAL A 36 20.79 -4.65 -10.79
CA VAL A 36 19.41 -4.80 -11.30
C VAL A 36 19.10 -6.25 -11.64
N VAL A 37 20.06 -7.00 -12.19
CA VAL A 37 19.91 -8.42 -12.48
C VAL A 37 19.70 -9.20 -11.19
N ALA A 38 20.61 -9.04 -10.23
CA ALA A 38 20.53 -9.71 -8.92
C ALA A 38 19.22 -9.38 -8.17
N LEU A 39 18.78 -8.11 -8.21
CA LEU A 39 17.51 -7.73 -7.59
C LEU A 39 16.33 -8.39 -8.28
N SER A 40 16.31 -8.43 -9.62
CA SER A 40 15.23 -9.08 -10.38
C SER A 40 15.13 -10.57 -10.07
N GLU A 41 16.27 -11.27 -10.03
CA GLU A 41 16.33 -12.69 -9.66
C GLU A 41 15.78 -12.93 -8.25
N ARG A 42 16.20 -12.12 -7.27
CA ARG A 42 15.76 -12.25 -5.87
C ARG A 42 14.29 -11.96 -5.70
N LEU A 43 13.75 -10.91 -6.34
CA LEU A 43 12.33 -10.58 -6.26
C LEU A 43 11.48 -11.65 -6.95
N SER A 44 11.92 -12.17 -8.12
CA SER A 44 11.27 -13.31 -8.77
C SER A 44 11.24 -14.53 -7.85
N ALA A 45 12.37 -14.88 -7.23
CA ALA A 45 12.46 -16.00 -6.29
C ALA A 45 11.50 -15.85 -5.10
N GLN A 46 11.27 -14.63 -4.59
CA GLN A 46 10.29 -14.40 -3.53
C GLN A 46 8.85 -14.72 -3.95
N THR A 47 8.53 -14.67 -5.24
CA THR A 47 7.24 -15.09 -5.78
C THR A 47 7.19 -16.57 -6.18
N GLY A 48 8.22 -17.36 -5.83
CA GLY A 48 8.37 -18.73 -6.30
C GLY A 48 8.57 -18.84 -7.81
N GLY A 49 9.08 -17.79 -8.46
CA GLY A 49 9.26 -17.69 -9.91
C GLY A 49 8.00 -17.40 -10.71
N ALA A 50 6.86 -17.19 -10.05
CA ALA A 50 5.59 -16.97 -10.74
C ALA A 50 5.53 -15.61 -11.45
N LEU A 51 6.21 -14.58 -10.91
CA LEU A 51 6.33 -13.25 -11.48
C LEU A 51 7.80 -13.01 -11.83
N GLY A 52 8.22 -13.57 -12.98
CA GLY A 52 9.63 -13.65 -13.41
C GLY A 52 10.15 -12.40 -14.11
N HIS A 53 9.30 -11.42 -14.42
CA HIS A 53 9.67 -10.24 -15.19
C HIS A 53 9.51 -8.98 -14.37
N ALA A 54 10.57 -8.15 -14.31
CA ALA A 54 10.62 -6.94 -13.51
C ALA A 54 10.72 -5.69 -14.40
N PHE A 55 9.89 -4.69 -14.15
CA PHE A 55 9.98 -3.38 -14.77
C PHE A 55 10.14 -2.31 -13.67
N TYR A 56 11.23 -1.56 -13.73
CA TYR A 56 11.62 -0.62 -12.68
C TYR A 56 11.17 0.82 -12.97
N ALA A 57 10.88 1.56 -11.89
CA ALA A 57 10.62 2.99 -11.88
C ALA A 57 11.09 3.63 -10.55
N SER A 58 10.77 4.91 -10.35
CA SER A 58 11.33 5.67 -9.23
C SER A 58 10.43 5.72 -7.99
N ASP A 59 9.11 5.59 -8.14
CA ASP A 59 8.14 5.76 -7.04
C ASP A 59 6.89 4.90 -7.24
N GLY A 60 6.05 4.84 -6.20
CA GLY A 60 4.86 3.98 -6.20
C GLY A 60 3.84 4.36 -7.28
N ALA A 61 3.58 5.65 -7.49
CA ALA A 61 2.62 6.08 -8.51
C ALA A 61 3.09 5.69 -9.91
N SER A 62 4.39 5.76 -10.17
CA SER A 62 5.00 5.29 -11.42
C SER A 62 4.82 3.78 -11.61
N ALA A 63 4.93 2.96 -10.54
CA ALA A 63 4.63 1.54 -10.64
C ALA A 63 3.15 1.29 -10.98
N THR A 64 2.24 2.02 -10.37
CA THR A 64 0.81 1.98 -10.69
C THR A 64 0.57 2.31 -12.17
N GLU A 65 1.13 3.41 -12.68
CA GLU A 65 1.04 3.81 -14.09
C GLU A 65 1.55 2.72 -15.03
N ILE A 66 2.67 2.09 -14.70
CA ILE A 66 3.26 1.01 -15.50
C ILE A 66 2.32 -0.20 -15.52
N ALA A 67 1.81 -0.66 -14.38
CA ALA A 67 0.91 -1.80 -14.31
C ALA A 67 -0.39 -1.56 -15.09
N LEU A 68 -0.99 -0.37 -14.95
CA LEU A 68 -2.17 0.02 -15.71
C LEU A 68 -1.89 0.02 -17.21
N LYS A 69 -0.81 0.69 -17.65
CA LYS A 69 -0.41 0.75 -19.06
C LYS A 69 -0.08 -0.63 -19.63
N MET A 70 0.64 -1.48 -18.88
CA MET A 70 0.94 -2.85 -19.33
C MET A 70 -0.34 -3.66 -19.49
N SER A 71 -1.25 -3.61 -18.50
CA SER A 71 -2.51 -4.31 -18.58
C SER A 71 -3.34 -3.86 -19.80
N PHE A 72 -3.46 -2.55 -20.02
CA PHE A 72 -4.16 -2.01 -21.19
C PHE A 72 -3.52 -2.50 -22.50
N HIS A 73 -2.21 -2.32 -22.65
CA HIS A 73 -1.47 -2.67 -23.87
C HIS A 73 -1.45 -4.18 -24.14
N TYR A 74 -1.40 -5.00 -23.08
CA TYR A 74 -1.59 -6.45 -23.20
C TYR A 74 -2.88 -6.80 -23.94
N TRP A 75 -4.01 -6.23 -23.52
CA TRP A 75 -5.29 -6.51 -24.15
C TRP A 75 -5.37 -6.00 -25.60
N GLN A 76 -4.70 -4.87 -25.91
CA GLN A 76 -4.55 -4.41 -27.29
C GLN A 76 -3.78 -5.45 -28.13
N ASN A 77 -2.65 -5.95 -27.62
CA ASN A 77 -1.83 -6.96 -28.27
C ASN A 77 -2.56 -8.29 -28.47
N MET A 78 -3.47 -8.62 -27.56
CA MET A 78 -4.33 -9.82 -27.64
C MET A 78 -5.58 -9.63 -28.53
N GLY A 79 -5.76 -8.46 -29.16
CA GLY A 79 -6.91 -8.17 -30.01
C GLY A 79 -8.20 -7.80 -29.26
N LEU A 80 -8.16 -7.67 -27.96
CA LEU A 80 -9.31 -7.32 -27.10
C LEU A 80 -9.34 -5.81 -26.80
N SER A 81 -9.33 -5.00 -27.85
CA SER A 81 -9.17 -3.53 -27.76
C SER A 81 -10.30 -2.79 -27.05
N ALA A 82 -11.42 -3.46 -26.75
CA ALA A 82 -12.50 -2.90 -25.94
C ALA A 82 -12.13 -2.80 -24.44
N LYS A 83 -11.18 -3.59 -23.95
CA LYS A 83 -10.72 -3.59 -22.55
C LYS A 83 -9.87 -2.36 -22.24
N ARG A 84 -10.49 -1.28 -21.78
CA ARG A 84 -9.88 0.05 -21.57
C ARG A 84 -10.11 0.62 -20.19
N ARG A 85 -10.99 0.01 -19.42
CA ARG A 85 -11.44 0.50 -18.11
C ARG A 85 -10.79 -0.32 -17.00
N TYR A 86 -10.77 0.25 -15.83
CA TYR A 86 -10.27 -0.41 -14.63
C TYR A 86 -11.36 -0.50 -13.58
N VAL A 87 -11.14 -1.36 -12.59
CA VAL A 87 -11.93 -1.43 -11.37
C VAL A 87 -11.00 -1.13 -10.21
N CYS A 88 -11.44 -0.30 -9.28
CA CYS A 88 -10.79 -0.09 -8.00
C CYS A 88 -11.80 -0.29 -6.85
N VAL A 89 -11.27 -0.39 -5.63
CA VAL A 89 -12.07 -0.57 -4.42
C VAL A 89 -12.37 0.79 -3.81
N ALA A 90 -13.56 0.97 -3.24
CA ALA A 90 -13.93 2.21 -2.54
C ALA A 90 -12.91 2.56 -1.45
N GLY A 91 -12.49 3.82 -1.39
CA GLY A 91 -11.47 4.29 -0.47
C GLY A 91 -10.03 3.85 -0.81
N SER A 92 -9.77 3.28 -1.99
CA SER A 92 -8.42 2.90 -2.43
C SER A 92 -7.53 4.11 -2.73
N TYR A 93 -6.21 3.91 -2.58
CA TYR A 93 -5.21 4.91 -2.92
C TYR A 93 -4.01 4.24 -3.61
N HIS A 94 -3.74 4.66 -4.85
CA HIS A 94 -2.70 4.07 -5.69
C HIS A 94 -1.67 5.10 -6.18
N GLY A 95 -1.71 6.33 -5.68
CA GLY A 95 -0.83 7.43 -6.05
C GLY A 95 -1.58 8.65 -6.60
N GLU A 96 -0.83 9.68 -6.96
CA GLU A 96 -1.37 11.01 -7.31
C GLU A 96 -0.97 11.48 -8.73
N THR A 97 -0.35 10.63 -9.55
CA THR A 97 -0.27 10.86 -10.99
C THR A 97 -1.64 10.70 -11.64
N VAL A 98 -1.86 11.25 -12.83
CA VAL A 98 -3.20 11.28 -13.45
C VAL A 98 -3.81 9.89 -13.63
N GLY A 99 -3.02 8.90 -14.07
CA GLY A 99 -3.50 7.52 -14.19
C GLY A 99 -3.73 6.85 -12.83
N ALA A 100 -2.85 7.08 -11.85
CA ALA A 100 -3.04 6.58 -10.49
C ALA A 100 -4.28 7.20 -9.82
N LEU A 101 -4.55 8.50 -10.03
CA LEU A 101 -5.77 9.17 -9.58
C LEU A 101 -7.03 8.59 -10.23
N ALA A 102 -6.94 8.08 -11.46
CA ALA A 102 -8.07 7.44 -12.13
C ALA A 102 -8.58 6.19 -11.37
N VAL A 103 -7.70 5.50 -10.66
CA VAL A 103 -7.99 4.30 -9.85
C VAL A 103 -7.94 4.55 -8.34
N THR A 104 -7.64 5.76 -7.89
CA THR A 104 -7.74 6.21 -6.49
C THR A 104 -9.17 6.66 -6.20
N ASP A 105 -9.71 6.31 -5.00
CA ASP A 105 -11.07 6.69 -4.59
C ASP A 105 -11.09 7.48 -3.26
N VAL A 106 -9.98 8.05 -2.85
CA VAL A 106 -9.92 8.99 -1.73
C VAL A 106 -10.22 10.40 -2.24
N ALA A 107 -11.40 10.92 -1.90
CA ALA A 107 -11.93 12.19 -2.40
C ALA A 107 -10.96 13.38 -2.23
N LEU A 108 -10.23 13.42 -1.12
CA LEU A 108 -9.25 14.46 -0.81
C LEU A 108 -8.20 14.63 -1.91
N PHE A 109 -7.74 13.53 -2.51
CA PHE A 109 -6.71 13.56 -3.55
C PHE A 109 -7.29 13.66 -4.96
N LYS A 110 -8.49 13.13 -5.19
CA LYS A 110 -9.07 12.93 -6.51
C LYS A 110 -9.92 14.10 -7.01
N ASN A 111 -10.71 14.74 -6.13
CA ASN A 111 -11.80 15.60 -6.56
C ASN A 111 -11.34 16.81 -7.39
N ALA A 112 -10.23 17.44 -7.03
CA ALA A 112 -9.71 18.60 -7.75
C ALA A 112 -9.26 18.25 -9.18
N TYR A 113 -8.87 17.00 -9.43
CA TYR A 113 -8.29 16.53 -10.70
C TYR A 113 -9.25 15.66 -11.51
N GLY A 114 -10.52 15.53 -11.07
CA GLY A 114 -11.54 14.75 -11.77
C GLY A 114 -11.62 14.99 -13.28
N PRO A 115 -11.59 16.25 -13.77
CA PRO A 115 -11.62 16.54 -15.20
C PRO A 115 -10.43 16.00 -16.02
N LEU A 116 -9.31 15.68 -15.37
CA LEU A 116 -8.12 15.15 -16.03
C LEU A 116 -8.09 13.62 -16.08
N THR A 117 -8.98 12.94 -15.34
CA THR A 117 -8.93 11.49 -15.17
C THR A 117 -10.05 10.80 -15.97
N GLN A 118 -9.77 9.58 -16.45
CA GLN A 118 -10.80 8.65 -16.88
C GLN A 118 -11.14 7.74 -15.69
N PRO A 119 -12.26 7.98 -14.97
CA PRO A 119 -12.52 7.29 -13.72
C PRO A 119 -12.72 5.79 -13.90
N ALA A 120 -12.16 4.99 -12.99
CA ALA A 120 -12.42 3.57 -12.89
C ALA A 120 -13.85 3.28 -12.41
N PHE A 121 -14.30 2.04 -12.58
CA PHE A 121 -15.43 1.53 -11.82
C PHE A 121 -15.02 1.35 -10.36
N VAL A 122 -15.88 1.77 -9.44
CA VAL A 122 -15.63 1.62 -7.99
C VAL A 122 -16.56 0.53 -7.46
N VAL A 123 -15.98 -0.46 -6.78
CA VAL A 123 -16.72 -1.50 -6.06
C VAL A 123 -16.61 -1.29 -4.56
N PRO A 124 -17.56 -1.79 -3.75
CA PRO A 124 -17.50 -1.62 -2.29
C PRO A 124 -16.19 -2.14 -1.68
N SER A 125 -15.71 -1.45 -0.66
CA SER A 125 -14.56 -1.91 0.14
C SER A 125 -14.94 -3.15 0.95
N PRO A 126 -14.05 -4.15 1.02
CA PRO A 126 -14.20 -5.30 1.94
C PRO A 126 -13.82 -4.97 3.40
N ASP A 127 -13.81 -3.70 3.78
CA ASP A 127 -13.42 -3.21 5.09
C ASP A 127 -14.22 -3.88 6.22
N ALA A 128 -13.54 -4.63 7.08
CA ALA A 128 -14.14 -5.39 8.17
C ALA A 128 -14.93 -4.51 9.17
N ARG A 129 -14.67 -3.19 9.22
CA ARG A 129 -15.47 -2.24 10.03
C ARG A 129 -16.92 -2.11 9.56
N GLN A 130 -17.21 -2.51 8.33
CA GLN A 130 -18.55 -2.47 7.75
C GLN A 130 -19.38 -3.74 8.07
N ALA A 131 -18.86 -4.61 8.94
CA ALA A 131 -19.59 -5.78 9.41
C ALA A 131 -20.88 -5.39 10.15
N GLN A 132 -21.98 -6.01 9.79
CA GLN A 132 -23.26 -5.86 10.47
C GLN A 132 -23.28 -6.73 11.72
N PRO A 133 -24.22 -6.53 12.67
CA PRO A 133 -24.33 -7.41 13.82
C PRO A 133 -24.43 -8.89 13.41
N GLY A 134 -23.46 -9.69 13.88
CA GLY A 134 -23.36 -11.12 13.56
C GLY A 134 -22.53 -11.45 12.32
N GLU A 135 -22.09 -10.45 11.53
CA GLU A 135 -21.15 -10.66 10.42
C GLU A 135 -19.70 -10.70 10.91
N THR A 136 -18.90 -11.53 10.24
CA THR A 136 -17.44 -11.57 10.35
C THR A 136 -16.79 -10.73 9.24
N GLY A 137 -15.47 -10.50 9.34
CA GLY A 137 -14.71 -9.89 8.24
C GLY A 137 -14.77 -10.69 6.93
N ALA A 138 -14.88 -12.02 7.01
CA ALA A 138 -15.05 -12.89 5.86
C ALA A 138 -16.43 -12.71 5.19
N ASP A 139 -17.49 -12.48 5.94
CA ASP A 139 -18.82 -12.19 5.39
C ASP A 139 -18.82 -10.85 4.63
N VAL A 140 -18.14 -9.83 5.17
CA VAL A 140 -17.97 -8.55 4.48
C VAL A 140 -17.16 -8.73 3.19
N ALA A 141 -16.08 -9.50 3.24
CA ALA A 141 -15.25 -9.83 2.07
C ALA A 141 -16.07 -10.53 0.98
N TRP A 142 -16.90 -11.50 1.36
CA TRP A 142 -17.78 -12.21 0.44
C TRP A 142 -18.83 -11.28 -0.19
N ARG A 143 -19.47 -10.43 0.60
CA ARG A 143 -20.44 -9.44 0.12
C ARG A 143 -19.83 -8.45 -0.86
N ALA A 144 -18.60 -7.98 -0.58
CA ALA A 144 -17.84 -7.12 -1.48
C ALA A 144 -17.47 -7.84 -2.79
N ALA A 145 -17.08 -9.12 -2.70
CA ALA A 145 -16.78 -9.94 -3.88
C ALA A 145 -18.02 -10.19 -4.75
N GLN A 146 -19.20 -10.36 -4.17
CA GLN A 146 -20.45 -10.44 -4.93
C GLN A 146 -20.76 -9.14 -5.71
N ALA A 147 -20.45 -7.98 -5.13
CA ALA A 147 -20.62 -6.72 -5.84
C ALA A 147 -19.64 -6.60 -7.02
N LEU A 148 -18.39 -7.08 -6.84
CA LEU A 148 -17.41 -7.19 -7.92
C LEU A 148 -17.91 -8.14 -9.01
N GLU A 149 -18.43 -9.32 -8.66
CA GLU A 149 -18.95 -10.29 -9.62
C GLU A 149 -20.09 -9.70 -10.47
N LYS A 150 -21.04 -9.01 -9.83
CA LYS A 150 -22.14 -8.33 -10.55
C LYS A 150 -21.65 -7.29 -11.56
N LEU A 151 -20.59 -6.56 -11.21
CA LEU A 151 -19.96 -5.61 -12.13
C LEU A 151 -19.27 -6.35 -13.28
N LEU A 152 -18.44 -7.34 -12.99
CA LEU A 152 -17.70 -8.10 -14.01
C LEU A 152 -18.63 -8.85 -14.95
N ALA A 153 -19.71 -9.46 -14.46
CA ALA A 153 -20.71 -10.13 -15.28
C ALA A 153 -21.30 -9.22 -16.36
N ARG A 154 -21.44 -7.92 -16.07
CA ARG A 154 -22.01 -6.93 -16.97
C ARG A 154 -20.96 -6.24 -17.87
N GLU A 155 -19.77 -5.94 -17.32
CA GLU A 155 -18.84 -4.98 -17.91
C GLU A 155 -17.46 -5.56 -18.28
N HIS A 156 -17.18 -6.84 -18.02
CA HIS A 156 -15.83 -7.44 -18.19
C HIS A 156 -15.23 -7.24 -19.57
N SER A 157 -16.07 -7.15 -20.62
CA SER A 157 -15.60 -6.95 -21.98
C SER A 157 -14.87 -5.62 -22.20
N GLN A 158 -15.08 -4.65 -21.32
CA GLN A 158 -14.39 -3.36 -21.36
C GLN A 158 -13.41 -3.14 -20.18
N ILE A 159 -13.30 -4.10 -19.26
CA ILE A 159 -12.43 -3.99 -18.08
C ILE A 159 -11.08 -4.69 -18.36
N ALA A 160 -9.99 -3.94 -18.25
CA ALA A 160 -8.63 -4.44 -18.39
C ALA A 160 -8.13 -5.07 -17.10
N ALA A 161 -8.29 -4.40 -15.96
CA ALA A 161 -7.82 -4.88 -14.67
C ALA A 161 -8.67 -4.41 -13.50
N LEU A 162 -8.62 -5.21 -12.41
CA LEU A 162 -8.91 -4.82 -11.04
C LEU A 162 -7.59 -4.49 -10.35
N ILE A 163 -7.52 -3.34 -9.68
CA ILE A 163 -6.39 -3.00 -8.80
C ILE A 163 -6.85 -2.96 -7.35
N VAL A 164 -6.06 -3.53 -6.45
CA VAL A 164 -6.35 -3.63 -5.02
C VAL A 164 -5.10 -3.41 -4.18
N GLU A 165 -5.26 -2.80 -3.00
CA GLU A 165 -4.28 -2.84 -1.91
C GLU A 165 -4.55 -4.10 -1.08
N PRO A 166 -3.68 -5.14 -1.12
CA PRO A 166 -3.92 -6.38 -0.38
C PRO A 166 -3.98 -6.16 1.12
N LEU A 167 -5.05 -6.62 1.77
CA LEU A 167 -5.30 -6.68 3.21
C LEU A 167 -5.49 -5.35 3.92
N VAL A 168 -4.83 -4.25 3.49
CA VAL A 168 -4.93 -2.94 4.14
C VAL A 168 -4.95 -1.81 3.13
N GLN A 169 -6.04 -1.07 3.05
CA GLN A 169 -6.14 0.19 2.33
C GLN A 169 -5.56 1.31 3.20
N CYS A 170 -4.27 1.56 3.03
CA CYS A 170 -3.53 2.39 3.98
C CYS A 170 -4.03 3.84 4.04
N ALA A 171 -4.00 4.58 2.93
CA ALA A 171 -4.43 5.98 2.90
C ALA A 171 -5.96 6.13 3.03
N GLY A 172 -6.73 5.08 2.78
CA GLY A 172 -8.16 4.99 3.04
C GLY A 172 -8.54 4.81 4.51
N GLY A 173 -7.72 5.31 5.44
CA GLY A 173 -7.98 5.21 6.89
C GLY A 173 -7.61 3.84 7.46
N MET A 174 -6.59 3.20 6.92
CA MET A 174 -6.13 1.87 7.37
C MET A 174 -7.27 0.84 7.41
N ALA A 175 -8.12 0.82 6.38
CA ALA A 175 -9.19 -0.16 6.26
C ALA A 175 -8.59 -1.55 6.06
N MET A 176 -8.93 -2.48 6.96
CA MET A 176 -8.40 -3.86 6.92
C MET A 176 -9.47 -4.83 6.50
N HIS A 177 -9.09 -5.80 5.67
CA HIS A 177 -10.02 -6.79 5.16
C HIS A 177 -9.51 -8.23 5.29
N ASP A 178 -10.46 -9.15 5.25
CA ASP A 178 -10.16 -10.58 5.28
C ASP A 178 -9.50 -11.02 3.97
N PRO A 179 -8.48 -11.91 4.01
CA PRO A 179 -7.85 -12.48 2.83
C PRO A 179 -8.81 -13.16 1.85
N ALA A 180 -9.97 -13.64 2.32
CA ALA A 180 -11.00 -14.26 1.48
C ALA A 180 -11.44 -13.36 0.31
N TYR A 181 -11.39 -12.02 0.48
CA TYR A 181 -11.69 -11.09 -0.62
C TYR A 181 -10.72 -11.27 -1.79
N LEU A 182 -9.43 -11.39 -1.52
CA LEU A 182 -8.41 -11.56 -2.56
C LEU A 182 -8.55 -12.92 -3.27
N VAL A 183 -8.91 -13.97 -2.52
CA VAL A 183 -9.19 -15.30 -3.09
C VAL A 183 -10.36 -15.21 -4.09
N GLN A 184 -11.45 -14.59 -3.68
CA GLN A 184 -12.62 -14.38 -4.55
C GLN A 184 -12.30 -13.47 -5.75
N ALA A 185 -11.57 -12.38 -5.51
CA ALA A 185 -11.18 -11.43 -6.55
C ALA A 185 -10.31 -12.13 -7.62
N ARG A 186 -9.35 -12.99 -7.23
CA ARG A 186 -8.54 -13.77 -8.17
C ARG A 186 -9.41 -14.69 -9.03
N ALA A 187 -10.27 -15.48 -8.38
CA ALA A 187 -11.17 -16.41 -9.07
C ALA A 187 -12.11 -15.70 -10.06
N LEU A 188 -12.62 -14.52 -9.68
CA LEU A 188 -13.45 -13.69 -10.55
C LEU A 188 -12.65 -13.10 -11.72
N CYS A 189 -11.44 -12.59 -11.45
CA CYS A 189 -10.56 -12.08 -12.50
C CYS A 189 -10.23 -13.16 -13.53
N ASP A 190 -9.96 -14.39 -13.09
CA ASP A 190 -9.71 -15.53 -13.97
C ASP A 190 -10.95 -15.85 -14.83
N ARG A 191 -12.11 -15.99 -14.18
CA ARG A 191 -13.38 -16.31 -14.87
C ARG A 191 -13.75 -15.31 -15.95
N TYR A 192 -13.53 -14.03 -15.69
CA TYR A 192 -13.94 -12.94 -16.57
C TYR A 192 -12.80 -12.39 -17.44
N GLN A 193 -11.63 -13.02 -17.42
CA GLN A 193 -10.43 -12.60 -18.17
C GLN A 193 -10.09 -11.11 -17.90
N VAL A 194 -9.94 -10.75 -16.65
CA VAL A 194 -9.54 -9.42 -16.17
C VAL A 194 -8.23 -9.60 -15.38
N HIS A 195 -7.26 -8.73 -15.56
CA HIS A 195 -6.03 -8.80 -14.77
C HIS A 195 -6.29 -8.40 -13.31
N LEU A 196 -5.56 -9.03 -12.40
CA LEU A 196 -5.45 -8.63 -11.00
C LEU A 196 -4.12 -7.92 -10.78
N ILE A 197 -4.17 -6.65 -10.41
CA ILE A 197 -3.01 -5.85 -10.00
C ILE A 197 -3.01 -5.78 -8.47
N ALA A 198 -2.00 -6.35 -7.83
CA ALA A 198 -1.78 -6.22 -6.39
C ALA A 198 -0.85 -5.03 -6.12
N ASP A 199 -1.39 -3.99 -5.53
CA ASP A 199 -0.61 -2.83 -5.08
C ASP A 199 -0.09 -3.09 -3.67
N GLU A 200 1.13 -3.57 -3.58
CA GLU A 200 1.83 -3.81 -2.31
C GLU A 200 2.85 -2.74 -1.96
N ILE A 201 2.73 -1.56 -2.56
CA ILE A 201 3.62 -0.42 -2.34
C ILE A 201 3.74 -0.07 -0.86
N ALA A 202 2.62 -0.12 -0.10
CA ALA A 202 2.59 0.21 1.32
C ALA A 202 2.55 -1.02 2.24
N VAL A 203 2.12 -2.17 1.75
CA VAL A 203 1.78 -3.35 2.55
C VAL A 203 2.75 -4.52 2.37
N GLY A 204 3.61 -4.48 1.36
CA GLY A 204 4.67 -5.47 1.14
C GLY A 204 5.82 -5.37 2.14
N PHE A 205 6.83 -6.20 1.93
CA PHE A 205 8.06 -6.25 2.74
C PHE A 205 7.79 -6.41 4.24
N GLY A 206 6.95 -7.39 4.60
CA GLY A 206 6.74 -7.79 5.98
C GLY A 206 5.69 -6.99 6.76
N ARG A 207 5.16 -5.89 6.20
CA ARG A 207 4.21 -5.02 6.93
C ARG A 207 2.96 -5.74 7.42
N THR A 208 2.44 -6.67 6.66
CA THR A 208 1.21 -7.41 7.01
C THR A 208 1.46 -8.75 7.69
N GLY A 209 2.74 -9.13 7.94
CA GLY A 209 3.10 -10.37 8.63
C GLY A 209 3.60 -11.50 7.73
N THR A 210 3.52 -11.35 6.42
CA THR A 210 4.16 -12.16 5.38
C THR A 210 5.09 -11.28 4.55
N PHE A 211 5.97 -11.85 3.72
CA PHE A 211 6.86 -11.03 2.90
C PHE A 211 6.07 -10.16 1.93
N PHE A 212 5.16 -10.78 1.16
CA PHE A 212 4.13 -10.08 0.41
C PHE A 212 2.76 -10.28 1.07
N ALA A 213 1.90 -9.26 1.00
CA ALA A 213 0.59 -9.29 1.66
C ALA A 213 -0.36 -10.31 1.01
N HIS A 214 -0.33 -10.45 -0.32
CA HIS A 214 -1.18 -11.41 -1.05
C HIS A 214 -0.91 -12.87 -0.68
N GLU A 215 0.25 -13.19 -0.11
CA GLU A 215 0.57 -14.56 0.35
C GLU A 215 -0.39 -15.09 1.42
N GLN A 216 -1.10 -14.20 2.14
CA GLN A 216 -2.11 -14.60 3.12
C GLN A 216 -3.43 -15.04 2.49
N ALA A 217 -3.64 -14.75 1.21
CA ALA A 217 -4.81 -15.20 0.48
C ALA A 217 -4.55 -16.58 -0.14
N VAL A 218 -4.99 -17.62 0.54
CA VAL A 218 -4.71 -19.01 0.17
C VAL A 218 -5.97 -19.69 -0.36
N ALA A 219 -5.90 -20.26 -1.56
CA ALA A 219 -6.91 -21.11 -2.15
C ALA A 219 -6.31 -22.50 -2.38
N ASP A 220 -6.98 -23.56 -1.95
CA ASP A 220 -6.53 -24.95 -2.08
C ASP A 220 -5.09 -25.21 -1.59
N GLY A 221 -4.70 -24.51 -0.52
CA GLY A 221 -3.36 -24.62 0.08
C GLY A 221 -2.27 -23.83 -0.64
N VAL A 222 -2.59 -23.06 -1.68
CA VAL A 222 -1.64 -22.25 -2.46
C VAL A 222 -2.03 -20.77 -2.38
N ALA A 223 -1.05 -19.90 -2.15
CA ALA A 223 -1.26 -18.46 -2.21
C ALA A 223 -1.71 -18.02 -3.62
N ILE A 224 -2.67 -17.09 -3.68
CA ILE A 224 -3.09 -16.53 -4.96
C ILE A 224 -1.93 -15.82 -5.66
N ARG A 225 -2.01 -15.70 -6.98
CA ARG A 225 -1.00 -15.01 -7.79
C ARG A 225 -1.65 -13.86 -8.55
N PRO A 226 -1.23 -12.61 -8.30
CA PRO A 226 -1.65 -11.51 -9.15
C PRO A 226 -0.98 -11.60 -10.53
N ASP A 227 -1.54 -10.91 -11.53
CA ASP A 227 -0.90 -10.76 -12.85
C ASP A 227 0.21 -9.72 -12.80
N PHE A 228 0.03 -8.70 -11.96
CA PHE A 228 1.01 -7.64 -11.68
C PHE A 228 1.13 -7.41 -10.18
N LEU A 229 2.36 -7.25 -9.71
CA LEU A 229 2.68 -6.91 -8.33
C LEU A 229 3.47 -5.60 -8.31
N CYS A 230 2.87 -4.53 -7.75
CA CYS A 230 3.52 -3.22 -7.61
C CYS A 230 4.20 -3.12 -6.25
N LEU A 231 5.50 -2.80 -6.26
CA LEU A 231 6.34 -2.69 -5.07
C LEU A 231 7.07 -1.35 -5.04
N SER A 232 7.20 -0.74 -3.86
CA SER A 232 7.99 0.47 -3.61
C SER A 232 8.23 0.63 -2.10
N LYS A 233 8.41 1.85 -1.61
CA LYS A 233 8.56 2.19 -0.17
C LYS A 233 9.56 1.30 0.56
N GLY A 234 9.08 0.21 1.17
CA GLY A 234 9.91 -0.73 1.92
C GLY A 234 11.00 -1.43 1.12
N ILE A 235 10.92 -1.45 -0.20
CA ILE A 235 11.87 -2.16 -1.07
C ILE A 235 13.34 -1.77 -0.81
N THR A 236 13.60 -0.49 -0.53
CA THR A 236 14.96 0.02 -0.23
C THR A 236 15.21 0.22 1.27
N GLY A 237 14.34 -0.32 2.14
CA GLY A 237 14.38 0.00 3.57
C GLY A 237 14.06 1.48 3.88
N GLY A 238 13.60 2.24 2.91
CA GLY A 238 13.29 3.67 3.01
C GLY A 238 14.47 4.59 2.67
N TYR A 239 15.51 4.09 2.00
CA TYR A 239 16.72 4.85 1.71
C TYR A 239 16.66 5.65 0.41
N LEU A 240 16.24 5.03 -0.68
CA LEU A 240 16.25 5.64 -2.02
C LEU A 240 14.93 5.39 -2.74
N PRO A 241 14.52 6.32 -3.63
CA PRO A 241 13.38 6.10 -4.50
C PRO A 241 13.62 4.90 -5.41
N LEU A 242 12.72 3.94 -5.37
CA LEU A 242 12.67 2.78 -6.26
C LEU A 242 11.28 2.20 -6.24
N SER A 243 10.81 1.78 -7.40
CA SER A 243 9.65 0.91 -7.52
C SER A 243 9.88 -0.14 -8.60
N VAL A 244 9.11 -1.20 -8.53
CA VAL A 244 9.13 -2.27 -9.52
C VAL A 244 7.73 -2.82 -9.71
N VAL A 245 7.40 -3.16 -10.94
CA VAL A 245 6.26 -3.98 -11.30
C VAL A 245 6.78 -5.35 -11.69
N LEU A 246 6.41 -6.36 -10.92
CA LEU A 246 6.64 -7.75 -11.31
C LEU A 246 5.44 -8.24 -12.11
N SER A 247 5.69 -9.03 -13.15
CA SER A 247 4.63 -9.60 -13.99
C SER A 247 4.94 -11.05 -14.36
N SER A 248 3.87 -11.75 -14.78
CA SER A 248 3.97 -13.15 -15.21
C SER A 248 4.58 -13.29 -16.61
N ASP A 249 5.04 -14.50 -16.93
CA ASP A 249 5.51 -14.83 -18.27
C ASP A 249 4.42 -14.62 -19.33
N ALA A 250 3.16 -14.93 -19.02
CA ALA A 250 2.04 -14.70 -19.91
C ALA A 250 1.89 -13.22 -20.32
N VAL A 251 2.15 -12.31 -19.39
CA VAL A 251 2.16 -10.87 -19.68
C VAL A 251 3.35 -10.53 -20.59
N TYR A 252 4.54 -10.99 -20.26
CA TYR A 252 5.75 -10.71 -21.03
C TYR A 252 5.64 -11.19 -22.48
N GLN A 253 5.16 -12.41 -22.71
CA GLN A 253 5.02 -13.01 -24.03
C GLN A 253 4.09 -12.20 -24.95
N ALA A 254 3.11 -11.52 -24.42
CA ALA A 254 2.22 -10.67 -25.21
C ALA A 254 2.91 -9.45 -25.85
N PHE A 255 4.07 -9.05 -25.33
CA PHE A 255 4.89 -7.96 -25.85
C PHE A 255 6.07 -8.41 -26.69
N LEU A 256 6.37 -9.70 -26.71
CA LEU A 256 7.47 -10.25 -27.47
C LEU A 256 7.08 -10.40 -28.96
N ASP A 257 7.51 -9.45 -29.79
CA ASP A 257 7.17 -9.38 -31.22
C ASP A 257 8.28 -8.61 -31.96
N GLU A 258 8.48 -8.90 -33.23
CA GLU A 258 9.42 -8.16 -34.09
C GLU A 258 8.93 -6.72 -34.39
N ARG A 259 7.64 -6.50 -34.28
CA ARG A 259 7.01 -5.18 -34.50
C ARG A 259 7.18 -4.29 -33.27
N LEU A 260 7.95 -3.22 -33.40
CA LEU A 260 8.21 -2.28 -32.31
C LEU A 260 6.93 -1.74 -31.64
N ALA A 261 5.86 -1.58 -32.41
CA ALA A 261 4.57 -1.10 -31.90
C ALA A 261 3.89 -2.04 -30.88
N ARG A 262 4.29 -3.32 -30.81
CA ARG A 262 3.82 -4.25 -29.79
C ARG A 262 4.62 -4.21 -28.51
N GLY A 263 5.83 -3.65 -28.56
CA GLY A 263 6.69 -3.51 -27.37
C GLY A 263 6.13 -2.51 -26.37
N PHE A 264 6.41 -2.74 -25.10
CA PHE A 264 6.04 -1.79 -24.02
C PHE A 264 7.02 -0.62 -24.01
N LEU A 265 6.70 0.43 -24.75
CA LEU A 265 7.52 1.65 -24.86
C LEU A 265 7.18 2.62 -23.72
N HIS A 266 7.78 2.37 -22.57
CA HIS A 266 7.72 3.20 -21.38
C HIS A 266 9.10 3.23 -20.73
N SER A 267 9.58 4.39 -20.34
CA SER A 267 10.91 4.53 -19.75
C SER A 267 10.97 5.63 -18.71
N HIS A 268 11.88 5.48 -17.78
CA HIS A 268 12.35 6.51 -16.86
C HIS A 268 13.87 6.62 -17.01
N SER A 269 14.42 7.83 -16.95
CA SER A 269 15.88 8.04 -17.10
C SER A 269 16.69 7.25 -16.06
N TYR A 270 16.17 7.13 -14.83
CA TYR A 270 16.81 6.44 -13.72
C TYR A 270 16.21 5.05 -13.43
N THR A 271 15.56 4.43 -14.41
CA THR A 271 14.98 3.09 -14.24
C THR A 271 16.05 2.10 -13.79
N GLY A 272 15.74 1.32 -12.75
CA GLY A 272 16.67 0.34 -12.19
C GLY A 272 17.99 0.96 -11.71
N ASN A 273 17.97 2.18 -11.15
CA ASN A 273 19.18 2.85 -10.66
C ASN A 273 20.06 1.93 -9.81
N PRO A 274 21.37 1.77 -10.12
CA PRO A 274 22.25 0.84 -9.42
C PRO A 274 22.32 1.03 -7.91
N LEU A 275 22.37 2.29 -7.43
CA LEU A 275 22.39 2.60 -6.00
C LEU A 275 21.08 2.16 -5.32
N ALA A 276 19.93 2.45 -5.94
CA ALA A 276 18.64 2.07 -5.40
C ALA A 276 18.46 0.53 -5.42
N CYS A 277 18.91 -0.16 -6.47
CA CYS A 277 18.92 -1.62 -6.53
C CYS A 277 19.85 -2.21 -5.47
N ARG A 278 21.01 -1.61 -5.21
CA ARG A 278 21.94 -2.07 -4.16
C ARG A 278 21.37 -1.87 -2.76
N ALA A 279 20.68 -0.75 -2.51
CA ALA A 279 19.94 -0.54 -1.25
C ALA A 279 18.84 -1.61 -1.07
N ALA A 280 18.12 -1.94 -2.14
CA ALA A 280 17.10 -2.99 -2.12
C ALA A 280 17.70 -4.38 -1.85
N LEU A 281 18.82 -4.72 -2.47
CA LEU A 281 19.56 -5.96 -2.21
C LEU A 281 20.00 -6.05 -0.74
N ALA A 282 20.57 -4.97 -0.18
CA ALA A 282 20.93 -4.92 1.24
C ALA A 282 19.71 -5.07 2.16
N THR A 283 18.57 -4.51 1.76
CA THR A 283 17.29 -4.70 2.45
C THR A 283 16.87 -6.17 2.45
N LEU A 284 16.95 -6.85 1.30
CA LEU A 284 16.65 -8.29 1.19
C LEU A 284 17.63 -9.15 1.99
N ASP A 285 18.92 -8.75 2.07
CA ASP A 285 19.92 -9.43 2.89
C ASP A 285 19.55 -9.36 4.38
N ILE A 286 19.08 -8.22 4.86
CA ILE A 286 18.59 -8.07 6.23
C ILE A 286 17.40 -8.98 6.48
N PHE A 287 16.42 -9.03 5.58
CA PHE A 287 15.28 -9.95 5.72
C PHE A 287 15.70 -11.40 5.87
N ALA A 288 16.66 -11.85 5.04
CA ALA A 288 17.12 -13.23 5.06
C ALA A 288 17.95 -13.56 6.31
N SER A 289 18.94 -12.72 6.67
CA SER A 289 19.87 -13.00 7.75
C SER A 289 19.26 -12.87 9.14
N ASP A 290 18.31 -11.94 9.32
CA ASP A 290 17.75 -11.60 10.63
C ASP A 290 16.38 -12.26 10.88
N ASN A 291 15.91 -13.11 9.95
CA ASN A 291 14.59 -13.74 10.01
C ASN A 291 13.46 -12.74 10.33
N VAL A 292 13.50 -11.57 9.67
CA VAL A 292 12.67 -10.40 10.00
C VAL A 292 11.19 -10.73 10.12
N ILE A 293 10.64 -11.55 9.22
CA ILE A 293 9.22 -11.92 9.24
C ILE A 293 8.84 -12.64 10.54
N THR A 294 9.70 -13.55 11.01
CA THR A 294 9.48 -14.29 12.27
C THR A 294 9.64 -13.37 13.48
N ALA A 295 10.67 -12.51 13.48
CA ALA A 295 10.90 -11.54 14.55
C ALA A 295 9.73 -10.55 14.67
N ASN A 296 9.21 -10.07 13.55
CA ASN A 296 8.06 -9.17 13.51
C ASN A 296 6.79 -9.78 14.14
N ARG A 297 6.58 -11.09 14.07
CA ARG A 297 5.43 -11.73 14.73
C ARG A 297 5.48 -11.58 16.25
N ALA A 298 6.66 -11.78 16.83
CA ALA A 298 6.85 -11.59 18.28
C ALA A 298 6.69 -10.11 18.67
N THR A 299 7.30 -9.19 17.90
CA THR A 299 7.16 -7.75 18.08
C THR A 299 5.70 -7.30 17.95
N ALA A 300 4.97 -7.85 16.99
CA ALA A 300 3.55 -7.54 16.79
C ALA A 300 2.69 -7.98 17.98
N ALA A 301 2.94 -9.17 18.52
CA ALA A 301 2.22 -9.65 19.70
C ALA A 301 2.50 -8.74 20.92
N ALA A 302 3.77 -8.43 21.18
CA ALA A 302 4.17 -7.56 22.28
C ALA A 302 3.56 -6.16 22.18
N LEU A 303 3.60 -5.53 20.99
CA LEU A 303 3.02 -4.20 20.81
C LEU A 303 1.49 -4.21 20.92
N THR A 304 0.82 -5.27 20.49
CA THR A 304 -0.63 -5.42 20.67
C THR A 304 -1.00 -5.41 22.15
N ASP A 305 -0.25 -6.12 23.00
CA ASP A 305 -0.47 -6.10 24.45
C ASP A 305 -0.19 -4.72 25.06
N LEU A 306 0.87 -4.04 24.63
CA LEU A 306 1.21 -2.69 25.09
C LEU A 306 0.17 -1.64 24.66
N LEU A 307 -0.52 -1.84 23.56
CA LEU A 307 -1.58 -0.95 23.07
C LEU A 307 -2.95 -1.23 23.72
N ARG A 308 -3.09 -2.20 24.62
CA ARG A 308 -4.35 -2.51 25.30
C ARG A 308 -4.98 -1.30 25.98
N PRO A 309 -4.26 -0.44 26.73
CA PRO A 309 -4.86 0.76 27.31
C PRO A 309 -5.44 1.73 26.27
N LEU A 310 -4.80 1.84 25.09
CA LEU A 310 -5.32 2.62 23.98
C LEU A 310 -6.58 1.97 23.39
N ALA A 311 -6.59 0.66 23.23
CA ALA A 311 -7.71 -0.10 22.67
C ALA A 311 -8.95 -0.06 23.57
N GLU A 312 -8.77 -0.05 24.89
CA GLU A 312 -9.83 0.00 25.90
C GLU A 312 -10.29 1.43 26.21
N HIS A 313 -9.67 2.45 25.63
CA HIS A 313 -10.07 3.83 25.85
C HIS A 313 -11.51 4.07 25.36
N PRO A 314 -12.40 4.74 26.18
CA PRO A 314 -13.83 4.86 25.89
C PRO A 314 -14.17 5.61 24.59
N ARG A 315 -13.25 6.40 24.06
CA ARG A 315 -13.41 7.12 22.79
C ARG A 315 -12.76 6.39 21.61
N VAL A 316 -12.16 5.21 21.81
CA VAL A 316 -11.57 4.41 20.74
C VAL A 316 -12.56 3.38 20.24
N ARG A 317 -12.62 3.24 18.92
CA ARG A 317 -13.45 2.27 18.21
C ARG A 317 -12.58 1.52 17.19
N HIS A 318 -13.03 0.35 16.82
CA HIS A 318 -12.44 -0.41 15.71
C HIS A 318 -10.92 -0.57 15.81
N MET A 319 -10.39 -0.86 17.02
CA MET A 319 -8.98 -1.25 17.13
C MET A 319 -8.73 -2.48 16.26
N ARG A 320 -7.74 -2.40 15.38
CA ARG A 320 -7.42 -3.41 14.38
C ARG A 320 -5.93 -3.54 14.15
N GLN A 321 -5.50 -4.71 13.75
CA GLN A 321 -4.09 -5.01 13.52
C GLN A 321 -3.93 -5.99 12.37
N ARG A 322 -2.91 -5.72 11.53
CA ARG A 322 -2.44 -6.65 10.51
C ARG A 322 -0.91 -6.61 10.48
N GLY A 323 -0.23 -7.68 10.91
CA GLY A 323 1.23 -7.70 11.02
C GLY A 323 1.74 -6.54 11.89
N MET A 324 2.58 -5.67 11.30
CA MET A 324 3.18 -4.50 11.93
C MET A 324 2.41 -3.19 11.66
N ILE A 325 1.11 -3.29 11.44
CA ILE A 325 0.19 -2.15 11.24
C ILE A 325 -0.92 -2.23 12.27
N TRP A 326 -1.05 -1.20 13.12
CA TRP A 326 -2.17 -1.00 14.04
C TRP A 326 -2.92 0.25 13.67
N ALA A 327 -4.23 0.21 13.80
CA ALA A 327 -5.06 1.38 13.61
C ALA A 327 -6.28 1.34 14.55
N ALA A 328 -6.76 2.53 14.91
CA ALA A 328 -7.94 2.71 15.72
C ALA A 328 -8.67 3.98 15.28
N ASP A 329 -9.97 3.98 15.30
CA ASP A 329 -10.77 5.17 15.01
C ASP A 329 -11.13 5.86 16.32
N VAL A 330 -11.03 7.19 16.36
CA VAL A 330 -11.39 7.99 17.54
C VAL A 330 -12.77 8.59 17.34
N ASP A 331 -13.66 8.28 18.27
CA ASP A 331 -15.03 8.77 18.30
C ASP A 331 -15.05 10.24 18.77
N THR A 332 -14.99 11.17 17.82
CA THR A 332 -15.02 12.60 18.04
C THR A 332 -15.67 13.33 16.86
N ALA A 333 -16.49 14.32 17.14
CA ALA A 333 -17.07 15.19 16.12
C ALA A 333 -16.15 16.36 15.73
N ASP A 334 -14.98 16.49 16.37
CA ASP A 334 -14.11 17.62 16.18
C ASP A 334 -13.19 17.46 14.95
N PRO A 335 -13.35 18.27 13.90
CA PRO A 335 -12.54 18.21 12.70
C PRO A 335 -11.06 18.58 12.94
N GLY A 336 -10.75 19.24 14.06
CA GLY A 336 -9.40 19.64 14.46
C GLY A 336 -8.62 18.55 15.22
N PHE A 337 -9.28 17.44 15.58
CA PHE A 337 -8.70 16.39 16.42
C PHE A 337 -7.34 15.89 15.90
N GLY A 338 -7.24 15.53 14.64
CA GLY A 338 -6.00 14.97 14.06
C GLY A 338 -4.81 15.91 14.19
N ARG A 339 -5.03 17.23 14.02
CA ARG A 339 -3.98 18.26 14.18
C ARG A 339 -3.56 18.40 15.65
N ARG A 340 -4.50 18.36 16.59
CA ARG A 340 -4.18 18.41 18.02
C ARG A 340 -3.44 17.16 18.46
N PHE A 341 -3.94 15.98 18.11
CA PHE A 341 -3.26 14.73 18.43
C PHE A 341 -1.81 14.72 17.93
N TYR A 342 -1.58 15.17 16.68
CA TYR A 342 -0.22 15.29 16.14
C TYR A 342 0.68 16.17 17.01
N ARG A 343 0.21 17.37 17.43
CA ARG A 343 0.97 18.26 18.31
C ARG A 343 1.22 17.64 19.67
N GLU A 344 0.21 17.04 20.28
CA GLU A 344 0.30 16.39 21.59
C GLU A 344 1.26 15.17 21.56
N ALA A 345 1.30 14.44 20.45
CA ALA A 345 2.25 13.38 20.23
C ALA A 345 3.69 13.91 20.13
N LEU A 346 3.92 14.98 19.36
CA LEU A 346 5.24 15.61 19.23
C LEU A 346 5.76 16.16 20.56
N VAL A 347 4.94 16.85 21.35
CA VAL A 347 5.31 17.36 22.68
C VAL A 347 5.75 16.22 23.61
N ARG A 348 5.20 15.02 23.42
CA ARG A 348 5.56 13.79 24.16
C ARG A 348 6.68 13.00 23.50
N GLY A 349 7.32 13.53 22.45
CA GLY A 349 8.47 12.96 21.79
C GLY A 349 8.16 11.84 20.80
N VAL A 350 6.90 11.62 20.40
CA VAL A 350 6.51 10.62 19.41
C VAL A 350 5.95 11.27 18.15
N LEU A 351 6.39 10.79 17.00
CA LEU A 351 5.89 11.23 15.69
C LEU A 351 4.74 10.32 15.24
N LEU A 352 3.51 10.69 15.58
CA LEU A 352 2.29 10.01 15.18
C LEU A 352 1.38 10.96 14.42
N ARG A 353 1.14 10.69 13.14
CA ARG A 353 0.32 11.53 12.27
C ARG A 353 -0.97 10.80 11.88
N PRO A 354 -2.11 11.13 12.48
CA PRO A 354 -3.37 10.46 12.16
C PRO A 354 -3.88 10.78 10.75
N LEU A 355 -4.75 9.92 10.25
CA LEU A 355 -5.53 10.12 9.03
C LEU A 355 -6.96 10.54 9.44
N GLY A 356 -7.23 11.84 9.46
CA GLY A 356 -8.47 12.35 10.02
C GLY A 356 -8.61 11.94 11.49
N HIS A 357 -9.61 11.10 11.79
CA HIS A 357 -9.85 10.56 13.12
C HIS A 357 -9.26 9.14 13.33
N THR A 358 -8.55 8.60 12.35
CA THR A 358 -7.90 7.29 12.47
C THR A 358 -6.47 7.47 12.96
N LEU A 359 -6.18 6.99 14.15
CA LEU A 359 -4.82 6.80 14.65
C LEU A 359 -4.22 5.56 14.02
N TYR A 360 -2.93 5.59 13.67
CA TYR A 360 -2.23 4.41 13.24
C TYR A 360 -0.78 4.39 13.71
N ILE A 361 -0.26 3.19 13.90
CA ILE A 361 1.10 2.91 14.37
C ILE A 361 1.73 1.91 13.39
N MET A 362 2.86 2.29 12.80
CA MET A 362 3.64 1.47 11.87
C MET A 362 5.12 1.63 12.20
N PRO A 363 5.62 1.02 13.28
CA PRO A 363 7.00 1.22 13.74
C PRO A 363 8.00 0.60 12.74
N PRO A 364 9.28 1.05 12.78
CA PRO A 364 10.36 0.29 12.17
C PRO A 364 10.52 -1.07 12.86
N TYR A 365 11.00 -2.08 12.12
CA TYR A 365 11.12 -3.45 12.64
C TYR A 365 12.21 -3.64 13.69
N ILE A 366 13.11 -2.68 13.81
CA ILE A 366 14.20 -2.66 14.80
C ILE A 366 13.80 -2.05 16.14
N ALA A 367 12.57 -1.56 16.28
CA ALA A 367 12.12 -0.95 17.53
C ALA A 367 12.20 -1.96 18.68
N THR A 368 12.88 -1.57 19.77
CA THR A 368 13.02 -2.38 20.98
C THR A 368 11.72 -2.42 21.78
N GLN A 369 11.61 -3.37 22.71
CA GLN A 369 10.43 -3.44 23.59
C GLN A 369 10.24 -2.17 24.42
N ASP A 370 11.33 -1.57 24.91
CA ASP A 370 11.28 -0.34 25.70
C ASP A 370 10.78 0.84 24.84
N GLU A 371 11.25 0.94 23.59
CA GLU A 371 10.78 1.96 22.65
C GLU A 371 9.30 1.76 22.28
N LEU A 372 8.86 0.52 22.11
CA LEU A 372 7.46 0.20 21.84
C LEU A 372 6.56 0.49 23.06
N ALA A 373 7.01 0.18 24.26
CA ALA A 373 6.30 0.50 25.50
C ALA A 373 6.19 2.02 25.71
N TRP A 374 7.28 2.74 25.44
CA TRP A 374 7.31 4.19 25.48
C TRP A 374 6.36 4.79 24.43
N LEU A 375 6.39 4.31 23.20
CA LEU A 375 5.50 4.73 22.10
C LEU A 375 4.03 4.52 22.48
N ALA A 376 3.65 3.34 22.95
CA ALA A 376 2.28 3.00 23.33
C ALA A 376 1.76 3.91 24.45
N THR A 377 2.59 4.13 25.51
CA THR A 377 2.25 5.01 26.63
C THR A 377 2.03 6.45 26.15
N ARG A 378 2.94 6.97 25.31
CA ARG A 378 2.85 8.33 24.80
C ARG A 378 1.69 8.53 23.82
N ALA A 379 1.35 7.51 23.05
CA ALA A 379 0.18 7.53 22.16
C ALA A 379 -1.12 7.68 22.97
N ALA A 380 -1.29 6.93 24.05
CA ALA A 380 -2.45 7.04 24.94
C ALA A 380 -2.52 8.42 25.61
N GLN A 381 -1.42 8.91 26.17
CA GLN A 381 -1.35 10.26 26.77
C GLN A 381 -1.63 11.38 25.77
N ALA A 382 -1.20 11.23 24.53
CA ALA A 382 -1.48 12.19 23.46
C ALA A 382 -2.97 12.19 23.07
N LEU A 383 -3.61 11.03 23.10
CA LEU A 383 -5.05 10.90 22.88
C LEU A 383 -5.85 11.63 23.94
N ASP A 384 -5.55 11.37 25.23
CA ASP A 384 -6.23 12.03 26.35
C ASP A 384 -6.14 13.56 26.25
N ALA A 385 -4.93 14.09 26.02
CA ALA A 385 -4.69 15.52 25.91
C ALA A 385 -5.40 16.13 24.69
N ALA A 386 -5.36 15.47 23.54
CA ALA A 386 -6.01 15.96 22.33
C ALA A 386 -7.55 16.01 22.45
N LEU A 387 -8.14 15.10 23.22
CA LEU A 387 -9.58 15.10 23.51
C LEU A 387 -9.95 16.18 24.51
N ALA A 388 -9.20 16.36 25.62
CA ALA A 388 -9.45 17.39 26.63
C ALA A 388 -9.39 18.81 26.03
N ASP A 389 -8.39 19.11 25.20
CA ASP A 389 -8.26 20.38 24.51
C ASP A 389 -9.43 20.65 23.55
N GLY A 390 -9.97 19.61 22.92
CA GLY A 390 -11.10 19.70 22.00
C GLY A 390 -12.40 20.06 22.69
N GLU A 391 -12.64 19.53 23.86
CA GLU A 391 -13.81 19.85 24.69
C GLU A 391 -13.78 21.32 25.18
N THR A 392 -12.61 21.80 25.57
CA THR A 392 -12.41 23.20 25.99
C THR A 392 -12.63 24.17 24.82
N VAL A 393 -12.18 23.86 23.61
CA VAL A 393 -12.40 24.70 22.42
C VAL A 393 -13.87 24.71 21.96
N GLN A 394 -14.57 23.59 22.08
CA GLN A 394 -16.02 23.54 21.78
C GLN A 394 -16.84 24.30 22.79
N ALA A 395 -16.51 24.23 24.09
CA ALA A 395 -17.17 24.97 25.13
C ALA A 395 -16.96 26.50 25.02
N ALA A 396 -15.82 26.91 24.41
CA ALA A 396 -15.47 28.33 24.22
C ALA A 396 -16.00 28.94 22.90
N ARG A 397 -16.63 28.16 22.01
CA ARG A 397 -17.27 28.72 20.81
C ARG A 397 -18.66 29.22 21.13
N PRO A 398 -18.94 30.54 20.95
CA PRO A 398 -20.31 31.03 20.99
C PRO A 398 -21.11 30.35 19.87
N VAL A 399 -22.36 30.01 20.17
CA VAL A 399 -23.31 29.47 19.19
C VAL A 399 -23.45 30.51 18.07
N ALA A 400 -22.70 30.31 16.98
CA ALA A 400 -22.80 31.13 15.78
C ALA A 400 -24.00 30.67 14.98
N SER A 401 -24.93 31.58 14.75
CA SER A 401 -26.04 31.46 13.82
C SER A 401 -25.54 31.04 12.43
N SER A 402 -26.27 30.13 11.81
CA SER A 402 -26.14 29.60 10.45
C SER A 402 -25.61 30.59 9.42
N GLY A 403 -24.50 30.24 8.74
CA GLY A 403 -24.05 30.89 7.51
C GLY A 403 -22.56 30.70 7.26
N GLU A 404 -22.29 30.08 6.13
CA GLU A 404 -21.02 29.99 5.41
C GLU A 404 -19.98 28.92 5.86
N ALA A 405 -19.87 27.89 5.04
CA ALA A 405 -18.83 26.89 5.12
C ALA A 405 -17.50 27.47 4.61
N ALA A 406 -16.52 27.61 5.50
CA ALA A 406 -15.14 27.96 5.14
C ALA A 406 -14.38 26.71 4.67
N ALA A 407 -13.76 26.81 3.49
CA ALA A 407 -12.89 25.80 2.92
C ALA A 407 -11.63 25.56 3.79
N PRO A 408 -11.11 24.33 3.87
CA PRO A 408 -9.90 24.04 4.64
C PRO A 408 -8.65 24.56 3.91
N THR A 409 -7.89 25.43 4.56
CA THR A 409 -6.53 25.80 4.12
C THR A 409 -5.53 24.76 4.62
N PHE A 410 -4.93 24.04 3.70
CA PHE A 410 -3.71 23.27 3.97
C PHE A 410 -2.49 24.12 3.63
N ALA A 411 -1.63 24.35 4.61
CA ALA A 411 -0.25 24.78 4.36
C ALA A 411 0.62 23.52 4.21
N ALA A 412 1.56 23.59 3.27
CA ALA A 412 2.48 22.56 2.82
C ALA A 412 3.33 21.93 3.94
#